data_9d67d5d03e1f32bd4a7a942ed2f4604e
#
_entry.id   9d67d5d03e1f32bd4a7a942ed2f4604e
#
_cell.length_a   1.000
_cell.length_b   1.000
_cell.length_c   1.000
_cell.angle_alpha   90.00
_cell.angle_beta   90.00
_cell.angle_gamma   90.00
#
_symmetry.space_group_name_H-M   'P 1'
#
loop_
_entity.id
_entity.type
_entity.pdbx_description
1 polymer ?
#
loop_
_entity_poly.entity_id
_entity_poly.type
_entity_poly.pdbx_seq_one_letter_code
_entity_poly.pdbx_strand_id
1 'polypeptide(L)'
;AEKGVLRISVRCIGKAAHGASPQKGVNAINAMAELITLLEKHRMRFKKHTLLSPPTISTGMINGGSAPNMVADACEATLDIRYLPSQKPSGITREIKQLCLRVQKKRGCSFTLSKTLEMKPTETNKDSSLIKCLTKAAEVVAGIKPRLIGLSGATDAKRLILAGVPAIGFGPGDEDAAHAANESVDIKELYEFARVCVLTGFELLL
;
A
#
# COMPACT_ATOMS: atom_id res chain seq x y z
N ALA A 1 -12.01 4.84 5.69
CA ALA A 1 -11.04 3.80 6.07
C ALA A 1 -9.85 3.83 5.13
N GLU A 2 -8.65 3.49 5.64
CA GLU A 2 -7.42 3.42 4.84
C GLU A 2 -6.70 2.11 5.07
N LYS A 3 -6.16 1.51 4.00
CA LYS A 3 -5.34 0.30 4.10
C LYS A 3 -4.04 0.58 4.86
N GLY A 4 -3.53 -0.45 5.54
CA GLY A 4 -2.15 -0.45 6.05
C GLY A 4 -1.15 -0.52 4.90
N VAL A 5 0.05 -0.01 5.16
CA VAL A 5 1.19 -0.09 4.24
C VAL A 5 2.30 -0.91 4.90
N LEU A 6 2.78 -1.93 4.21
CA LEU A 6 3.94 -2.71 4.65
C LEU A 6 4.93 -2.77 3.48
N ARG A 7 6.15 -2.29 3.70
CA ARG A 7 7.24 -2.44 2.72
C ARG A 7 8.25 -3.44 3.21
N ILE A 8 8.61 -4.36 2.33
CA ILE A 8 9.60 -5.41 2.61
C ILE A 8 10.65 -5.37 1.52
N SER A 9 11.92 -5.21 1.90
CA SER A 9 13.06 -5.53 1.04
C SER A 9 13.30 -7.03 1.11
N VAL A 10 13.42 -7.65 -0.05
CA VAL A 10 13.73 -9.06 -0.24
C VAL A 10 15.06 -9.15 -0.97
N ARG A 11 16.08 -9.69 -0.31
CA ARG A 11 17.41 -9.90 -0.89
C ARG A 11 17.64 -11.37 -1.15
N CYS A 12 17.97 -11.69 -2.40
CA CYS A 12 18.39 -13.03 -2.82
C CYS A 12 19.90 -13.08 -2.95
N ILE A 13 20.53 -14.10 -2.38
CA ILE A 13 21.94 -14.40 -2.52
C ILE A 13 22.07 -15.74 -3.24
N GLY A 14 22.78 -15.72 -4.35
CA GLY A 14 23.15 -16.86 -5.17
C GLY A 14 24.63 -17.16 -5.09
N LYS A 15 25.22 -17.51 -6.24
CA LYS A 15 26.66 -17.81 -6.39
C LYS A 15 27.17 -17.32 -7.74
N ALA A 16 28.18 -16.46 -7.72
CA ALA A 16 28.84 -15.98 -8.93
C ALA A 16 29.50 -17.12 -9.72
N ALA A 17 29.49 -17.00 -11.03
CA ALA A 17 30.25 -17.83 -11.97
C ALA A 17 30.45 -17.06 -13.27
N HIS A 18 31.35 -17.55 -14.15
CA HIS A 18 31.51 -16.99 -15.48
C HIS A 18 30.23 -17.22 -16.31
N GLY A 19 29.77 -16.21 -17.06
CA GLY A 19 28.56 -16.30 -17.87
C GLY A 19 28.55 -17.41 -18.92
N ALA A 20 29.73 -17.85 -19.39
CA ALA A 20 29.88 -19.00 -20.28
C ALA A 20 29.74 -20.37 -19.55
N SER A 21 29.70 -20.40 -18.23
CA SER A 21 29.55 -21.63 -17.43
C SER A 21 28.49 -21.43 -16.32
N PRO A 22 27.24 -21.04 -16.66
CA PRO A 22 26.23 -20.64 -15.70
C PRO A 22 25.85 -21.78 -14.73
N GLN A 23 26.02 -23.04 -15.14
CA GLN A 23 25.74 -24.21 -14.30
C GLN A 23 26.67 -24.35 -13.07
N LYS A 24 27.77 -23.58 -13.01
CA LYS A 24 28.69 -23.53 -11.86
C LYS A 24 28.27 -22.49 -10.81
N GLY A 25 27.30 -21.64 -11.15
CA GLY A 25 26.76 -20.60 -10.30
C GLY A 25 25.30 -20.84 -9.91
N VAL A 26 24.77 -19.89 -9.13
CA VAL A 26 23.35 -19.80 -8.79
C VAL A 26 22.90 -18.37 -9.09
N ASN A 27 22.08 -18.20 -10.11
CA ASN A 27 21.66 -16.87 -10.57
C ASN A 27 20.58 -16.29 -9.67
N ALA A 28 20.93 -15.25 -8.90
CA ALA A 28 20.03 -14.56 -7.97
C ALA A 28 18.91 -13.79 -8.70
N ILE A 29 19.16 -13.25 -9.91
CA ILE A 29 18.13 -12.58 -10.73
C ILE A 29 17.07 -13.60 -11.15
N ASN A 30 17.46 -14.76 -11.65
CA ASN A 30 16.51 -15.81 -12.04
C ASN A 30 15.70 -16.34 -10.86
N ALA A 31 16.30 -16.42 -9.66
CA ALA A 31 15.60 -16.81 -8.45
C ALA A 31 14.62 -15.73 -8.00
N MET A 32 14.99 -14.46 -8.08
CA MET A 32 14.10 -13.34 -7.76
C MET A 32 12.95 -13.25 -8.75
N ALA A 33 13.17 -13.40 -10.05
CA ALA A 33 12.12 -13.40 -11.07
C ALA A 33 11.09 -14.52 -10.80
N GLU A 34 11.53 -15.72 -10.42
CA GLU A 34 10.64 -16.81 -10.02
C GLU A 34 9.82 -16.45 -8.77
N LEU A 35 10.44 -15.83 -7.76
CA LEU A 35 9.72 -15.35 -6.58
C LEU A 35 8.66 -14.31 -6.95
N ILE A 36 8.99 -13.33 -7.79
CA ILE A 36 8.03 -12.28 -8.25
C ILE A 36 6.84 -12.94 -8.96
N THR A 37 7.09 -13.89 -9.85
CA THR A 37 5.99 -14.64 -10.52
C THR A 37 5.10 -15.41 -9.53
N LEU A 38 5.67 -15.94 -8.46
CA LEU A 38 4.90 -16.59 -7.40
C LEU A 38 4.08 -15.56 -6.59
N LEU A 39 4.65 -14.39 -6.32
CA LEU A 39 3.96 -13.31 -5.60
C LEU A 39 2.77 -12.76 -6.39
N GLU A 40 2.87 -12.58 -7.71
CA GLU A 40 1.77 -12.15 -8.57
C GLU A 40 0.58 -13.11 -8.55
N LYS A 41 0.86 -14.42 -8.48
CA LYS A 41 -0.16 -15.46 -8.39
C LYS A 41 -0.66 -15.71 -6.97
N HIS A 42 0.04 -15.17 -5.97
CA HIS A 42 -0.32 -15.37 -4.57
C HIS A 42 -1.58 -14.59 -4.21
N ARG A 43 -2.47 -15.26 -3.48
CA ARG A 43 -3.67 -14.63 -2.92
C ARG A 43 -3.56 -14.62 -1.40
N MET A 44 -3.32 -13.45 -0.85
CA MET A 44 -3.26 -13.26 0.61
C MET A 44 -4.62 -13.62 1.24
N ARG A 45 -4.58 -14.23 2.41
CA ARG A 45 -5.79 -14.50 3.20
C ARG A 45 -6.25 -13.22 3.90
N PHE A 46 -7.54 -12.90 3.81
CA PHE A 46 -8.14 -11.74 4.45
C PHE A 46 -9.64 -11.95 4.72
N LYS A 47 -10.19 -11.14 5.62
CA LYS A 47 -11.65 -10.98 5.76
C LYS A 47 -12.07 -9.75 4.97
N LYS A 48 -13.17 -9.84 4.21
CA LYS A 48 -13.74 -8.71 3.47
C LYS A 48 -13.97 -7.53 4.41
N HIS A 49 -13.70 -6.32 3.91
CA HIS A 49 -14.03 -5.06 4.54
C HIS A 49 -15.14 -4.35 3.76
N THR A 50 -16.00 -3.61 4.44
CA THR A 50 -17.14 -2.95 3.80
C THR A 50 -16.73 -1.82 2.84
N LEU A 51 -15.64 -1.12 3.17
CA LEU A 51 -15.17 0.05 2.44
C LEU A 51 -13.87 -0.19 1.65
N LEU A 52 -13.03 -1.14 2.07
CA LEU A 52 -11.71 -1.34 1.48
C LEU A 52 -11.71 -2.48 0.46
N SER A 53 -11.09 -2.24 -0.69
CA SER A 53 -10.82 -3.26 -1.70
C SER A 53 -9.83 -4.33 -1.18
N PRO A 54 -9.70 -5.52 -1.82
CA PRO A 54 -8.77 -6.56 -1.41
C PRO A 54 -7.33 -6.08 -1.20
N PRO A 55 -6.53 -6.78 -0.37
CA PRO A 55 -5.12 -6.46 -0.18
C PRO A 55 -4.33 -6.67 -1.47
N THR A 56 -3.20 -5.97 -1.62
CA THR A 56 -2.34 -6.05 -2.81
C THR A 56 -0.88 -6.24 -2.43
N ILE A 57 -0.12 -6.90 -3.30
CA ILE A 57 1.35 -6.95 -3.29
C ILE A 57 1.81 -6.45 -4.65
N SER A 58 2.73 -5.50 -4.66
CA SER A 58 3.38 -4.98 -5.86
C SER A 58 4.90 -5.01 -5.66
N THR A 59 5.64 -5.46 -6.66
CA THR A 59 7.09 -5.32 -6.70
C THR A 59 7.40 -3.96 -7.33
N GLY A 60 7.73 -2.98 -6.50
CA GLY A 60 7.98 -1.60 -6.96
C GLY A 60 9.39 -1.36 -7.46
N MET A 61 10.37 -2.12 -6.98
CA MET A 61 11.78 -1.97 -7.35
C MET A 61 12.46 -3.32 -7.43
N ILE A 62 13.40 -3.47 -8.36
CA ILE A 62 14.30 -4.62 -8.48
C ILE A 62 15.68 -4.15 -8.97
N ASN A 63 16.73 -4.69 -8.35
CA ASN A 63 18.11 -4.43 -8.76
C ASN A 63 18.96 -5.70 -8.55
N GLY A 64 19.86 -6.01 -9.47
CA GLY A 64 20.70 -7.21 -9.34
C GLY A 64 21.72 -7.36 -10.46
N GLY A 65 22.76 -8.16 -10.16
CA GLY A 65 23.89 -8.39 -11.06
C GLY A 65 24.91 -7.25 -11.03
N SER A 66 26.11 -7.54 -11.51
CA SER A 66 27.24 -6.61 -11.56
C SER A 66 27.84 -6.44 -12.97
N ALA A 67 27.77 -7.50 -13.78
CA ALA A 67 28.28 -7.49 -15.16
C ALA A 67 27.55 -8.52 -16.05
N PRO A 68 27.36 -8.25 -17.34
CA PRO A 68 26.60 -9.13 -18.23
C PRO A 68 27.29 -10.49 -18.49
N ASN A 69 28.60 -10.58 -18.28
CA ASN A 69 29.39 -11.80 -18.44
C ASN A 69 29.54 -12.61 -17.15
N MET A 70 28.78 -12.27 -16.10
CA MET A 70 28.78 -12.95 -14.81
C MET A 70 27.40 -13.48 -14.45
N VAL A 71 27.34 -14.63 -13.80
CA VAL A 71 26.13 -15.10 -13.11
C VAL A 71 25.91 -14.20 -11.90
N ALA A 72 24.74 -13.55 -11.82
CA ALA A 72 24.40 -12.65 -10.74
C ALA A 72 24.33 -13.40 -9.40
N ASP A 73 25.14 -13.01 -8.45
CA ASP A 73 25.21 -13.57 -7.09
C ASP A 73 24.31 -12.84 -6.09
N ALA A 74 23.80 -11.67 -6.45
CA ALA A 74 22.86 -10.91 -5.63
C ALA A 74 21.76 -10.26 -6.46
N CYS A 75 20.56 -10.22 -5.89
CA CYS A 75 19.42 -9.48 -6.42
C CYS A 75 18.54 -9.03 -5.26
N GLU A 76 18.08 -7.79 -5.31
CA GLU A 76 17.18 -7.20 -4.30
C GLU A 76 15.91 -6.68 -4.95
N ALA A 77 14.76 -6.88 -4.29
CA ALA A 77 13.48 -6.34 -4.70
C ALA A 77 12.77 -5.69 -3.51
N THR A 78 12.02 -4.63 -3.77
CA THR A 78 11.18 -3.97 -2.76
C THR A 78 9.72 -4.25 -3.08
N LEU A 79 9.02 -4.81 -2.09
CA LEU A 79 7.59 -5.09 -2.15
C LEU A 79 6.83 -3.98 -1.44
N ASP A 80 5.84 -3.38 -2.10
CA ASP A 80 4.81 -2.53 -1.50
C ASP A 80 3.53 -3.35 -1.31
N ILE A 81 3.11 -3.48 -0.06
CA ILE A 81 1.99 -4.32 0.33
C ILE A 81 0.93 -3.45 0.98
N ARG A 82 -0.30 -3.50 0.45
CA ARG A 82 -1.46 -2.83 1.02
C ARG A 82 -2.33 -3.88 1.70
N TYR A 83 -2.55 -3.73 3.01
CA TYR A 83 -3.22 -4.75 3.81
C TYR A 83 -4.42 -4.21 4.60
N LEU A 84 -5.33 -5.10 4.95
CA LEU A 84 -6.59 -4.78 5.61
C LEU A 84 -6.48 -4.87 7.14
N PRO A 85 -7.40 -4.24 7.91
CA PRO A 85 -7.42 -4.33 9.37
C PRO A 85 -7.46 -5.76 9.91
N SER A 86 -8.03 -6.70 9.15
CA SER A 86 -8.10 -8.13 9.52
C SER A 86 -6.77 -8.88 9.40
N GLN A 87 -5.74 -8.27 8.81
CA GLN A 87 -4.46 -8.90 8.56
C GLN A 87 -3.38 -8.38 9.53
N LYS A 88 -2.44 -9.26 9.86
CA LYS A 88 -1.26 -8.91 10.67
C LYS A 88 -0.01 -8.91 9.76
N PRO A 89 0.84 -7.88 9.82
CA PRO A 89 2.09 -7.83 9.05
C PRO A 89 2.96 -9.07 9.21
N SER A 90 3.03 -9.64 10.42
CA SER A 90 3.76 -10.88 10.68
C SER A 90 3.21 -12.09 9.91
N GLY A 91 1.88 -12.16 9.72
CA GLY A 91 1.24 -13.20 8.91
C GLY A 91 1.62 -13.06 7.43
N ILE A 92 1.53 -11.84 6.90
CA ILE A 92 1.91 -11.54 5.51
C ILE A 92 3.38 -11.86 5.27
N THR A 93 4.28 -11.43 6.16
CA THR A 93 5.71 -11.73 6.08
C THR A 93 5.96 -13.24 6.08
N ARG A 94 5.20 -14.00 6.88
CA ARG A 94 5.30 -15.47 6.92
C ARG A 94 4.89 -16.10 5.58
N GLU A 95 3.81 -15.63 4.96
CA GLU A 95 3.38 -16.11 3.65
C GLU A 95 4.45 -15.86 2.58
N ILE A 96 5.04 -14.67 2.54
CA ILE A 96 6.13 -14.31 1.63
C ILE A 96 7.36 -15.21 1.89
N LYS A 97 7.72 -15.41 3.17
CA LYS A 97 8.84 -16.29 3.55
C LYS A 97 8.63 -17.72 3.06
N GLN A 98 7.41 -18.22 3.09
CA GLN A 98 7.12 -19.56 2.55
C GLN A 98 7.35 -19.64 1.03
N LEU A 99 7.00 -18.59 0.28
CA LEU A 99 7.31 -18.51 -1.15
C LEU A 99 8.82 -18.46 -1.40
N CYS A 100 9.56 -17.67 -0.62
CA CYS A 100 11.02 -17.64 -0.68
C CYS A 100 11.62 -19.03 -0.45
N LEU A 101 11.18 -19.76 0.59
CA LEU A 101 11.66 -21.10 0.91
C LEU A 101 11.43 -22.11 -0.24
N ARG A 102 10.32 -21.98 -0.97
CA ARG A 102 10.04 -22.81 -2.16
C ARG A 102 11.08 -22.56 -3.26
N VAL A 103 11.39 -21.29 -3.54
CA VAL A 103 12.40 -20.93 -4.55
C VAL A 103 13.80 -21.33 -4.07
N GLN A 104 14.15 -21.12 -2.79
CA GLN A 104 15.42 -21.54 -2.19
C GLN A 104 15.68 -23.04 -2.41
N LYS A 105 14.69 -23.86 -2.08
CA LYS A 105 14.80 -25.32 -2.24
C LYS A 105 15.04 -25.74 -3.70
N LYS A 106 14.42 -25.02 -4.65
CA LYS A 106 14.53 -25.34 -6.08
C LYS A 106 15.82 -24.83 -6.70
N ARG A 107 16.27 -23.61 -6.32
CA ARG A 107 17.38 -22.89 -6.96
C ARG A 107 18.71 -22.98 -6.22
N GLY A 108 18.73 -23.41 -4.96
CA GLY A 108 19.96 -23.45 -4.14
C GLY A 108 20.46 -22.05 -3.73
N CYS A 109 19.60 -21.02 -3.76
CA CYS A 109 19.88 -19.67 -3.28
C CYS A 109 19.44 -19.49 -1.83
N SER A 110 19.67 -18.29 -1.26
CA SER A 110 19.09 -17.88 0.02
C SER A 110 18.34 -16.57 -0.11
N PHE A 111 17.29 -16.38 0.70
CA PHE A 111 16.54 -15.14 0.79
C PHE A 111 16.55 -14.58 2.20
N THR A 112 16.72 -13.28 2.31
CA THR A 112 16.50 -12.51 3.54
C THR A 112 15.40 -11.47 3.31
N LEU A 113 14.58 -11.26 4.34
CA LEU A 113 13.49 -10.29 4.30
C LEU A 113 13.71 -9.24 5.40
N SER A 114 13.63 -7.97 5.04
CA SER A 114 13.73 -6.83 5.97
C SER A 114 12.52 -5.93 5.81
N LYS A 115 11.83 -5.68 6.92
CA LYS A 115 10.75 -4.71 6.95
C LYS A 115 11.34 -3.30 6.95
N THR A 116 11.00 -2.48 5.94
CA THR A 116 11.50 -1.11 5.78
C THR A 116 10.48 -0.06 6.18
N LEU A 117 9.17 -0.39 6.09
CA LEU A 117 8.08 0.49 6.50
C LEU A 117 6.89 -0.33 7.00
N GLU A 118 6.23 0.18 8.04
CA GLU A 118 4.92 -0.30 8.47
C GLU A 118 4.05 0.87 8.91
N MET A 119 2.88 1.00 8.29
CA MET A 119 1.82 1.91 8.72
C MET A 119 0.55 1.09 8.91
N LYS A 120 -0.06 1.16 10.09
CA LYS A 120 -1.28 0.40 10.40
C LYS A 120 -2.47 0.88 9.56
N PRO A 121 -3.43 0.00 9.22
CA PRO A 121 -4.70 0.44 8.65
C PRO A 121 -5.46 1.28 9.68
N THR A 122 -6.27 2.21 9.21
CA THR A 122 -7.06 3.12 10.06
C THR A 122 -8.49 3.20 9.56
N GLU A 123 -9.38 3.49 10.49
CA GLU A 123 -10.80 3.74 10.21
C GLU A 123 -11.33 4.74 11.22
N THR A 124 -12.02 5.77 10.73
CA THR A 124 -12.74 6.71 11.58
C THR A 124 -14.14 6.15 11.84
N ASN A 125 -14.57 6.19 13.09
CA ASN A 125 -15.92 5.75 13.45
C ASN A 125 -16.96 6.53 12.65
N LYS A 126 -17.78 5.83 11.87
CA LYS A 126 -18.85 6.41 11.03
C LYS A 126 -19.87 7.24 11.82
N ASP A 127 -20.02 6.94 13.11
CA ASP A 127 -20.97 7.61 14.01
C ASP A 127 -20.33 8.78 14.78
N SER A 128 -19.07 9.14 14.48
CA SER A 128 -18.36 10.25 15.11
C SER A 128 -19.06 11.59 14.82
N SER A 129 -18.96 12.54 15.76
CA SER A 129 -19.46 13.92 15.58
C SER A 129 -18.88 14.56 14.31
N LEU A 130 -17.58 14.37 14.05
CA LEU A 130 -16.92 14.90 12.86
C LEU A 130 -17.62 14.47 11.56
N ILE A 131 -17.93 13.18 11.39
CA ILE A 131 -18.62 12.70 10.18
C ILE A 131 -20.05 13.23 10.09
N LYS A 132 -20.76 13.28 11.22
CA LYS A 132 -22.15 13.81 11.26
C LYS A 132 -22.20 15.28 10.91
N CYS A 133 -21.34 16.12 11.51
CA CYS A 133 -21.27 17.55 11.24
C CYS A 133 -20.86 17.83 9.78
N LEU A 134 -19.84 17.11 9.28
CA LEU A 134 -19.39 17.27 7.90
C LEU A 134 -20.47 16.86 6.90
N THR A 135 -21.19 15.76 7.14
CA THR A 135 -22.29 15.32 6.28
C THR A 135 -23.40 16.38 6.23
N LYS A 136 -23.83 16.89 7.41
CA LYS A 136 -24.82 17.95 7.52
C LYS A 136 -24.38 19.23 6.80
N ALA A 137 -23.13 19.64 7.01
CA ALA A 137 -22.57 20.82 6.36
C ALA A 137 -22.55 20.69 4.83
N ALA A 138 -22.16 19.53 4.30
CA ALA A 138 -22.15 19.26 2.86
C ALA A 138 -23.57 19.26 2.26
N GLU A 139 -24.55 18.70 2.94
CA GLU A 139 -25.95 18.76 2.53
C GLU A 139 -26.47 20.20 2.48
N VAL A 140 -26.16 21.02 3.48
CA VAL A 140 -26.60 22.43 3.57
C VAL A 140 -25.92 23.31 2.52
N VAL A 141 -24.62 23.15 2.32
CA VAL A 141 -23.83 24.07 1.47
C VAL A 141 -23.88 23.69 -0.01
N ALA A 142 -23.76 22.42 -0.33
CA ALA A 142 -23.62 21.93 -1.69
C ALA A 142 -24.80 21.06 -2.16
N GLY A 143 -25.76 20.77 -1.27
CA GLY A 143 -26.90 19.89 -1.59
C GLY A 143 -26.50 18.42 -1.82
N ILE A 144 -25.30 18.02 -1.40
CA ILE A 144 -24.78 16.67 -1.59
C ILE A 144 -24.80 15.88 -0.29
N LYS A 145 -25.06 14.58 -0.40
CA LYS A 145 -24.90 13.64 0.71
C LYS A 145 -23.62 12.85 0.53
N PRO A 146 -22.54 13.18 1.28
CA PRO A 146 -21.26 12.49 1.14
C PRO A 146 -21.39 10.99 1.41
N ARG A 147 -20.65 10.20 0.63
CA ARG A 147 -20.56 8.76 0.81
C ARG A 147 -19.23 8.40 1.42
N LEU A 148 -19.26 7.55 2.47
CA LEU A 148 -18.04 7.02 3.06
C LEU A 148 -17.37 6.05 2.10
N ILE A 149 -16.09 6.27 1.85
CA ILE A 149 -15.25 5.43 1.00
C ILE A 149 -14.02 4.92 1.76
N GLY A 150 -13.36 3.95 1.17
CA GLY A 150 -12.10 3.43 1.66
C GLY A 150 -10.97 3.70 0.66
N LEU A 151 -9.86 4.25 1.15
CA LEU A 151 -8.68 4.55 0.36
C LEU A 151 -7.67 3.41 0.40
N SER A 152 -7.12 3.07 -0.75
CA SER A 152 -5.97 2.16 -0.84
C SER A 152 -4.64 2.85 -0.53
N GLY A 153 -4.61 4.18 -0.62
CA GLY A 153 -3.50 5.04 -0.26
C GLY A 153 -3.36 5.26 1.25
N ALA A 154 -2.46 6.16 1.61
CA ALA A 154 -2.29 6.66 2.96
C ALA A 154 -2.27 8.19 2.91
N THR A 155 -3.11 8.83 3.73
CA THR A 155 -3.18 10.27 3.89
C THR A 155 -2.65 10.69 5.25
N ASP A 156 -2.49 11.99 5.49
CA ASP A 156 -2.11 12.50 6.81
C ASP A 156 -3.19 12.27 7.87
N ALA A 157 -4.45 12.08 7.47
CA ALA A 157 -5.53 11.68 8.39
C ALA A 157 -5.16 10.41 9.18
N LYS A 158 -4.43 9.47 8.56
CA LYS A 158 -3.92 8.27 9.22
C LYS A 158 -3.09 8.57 10.48
N ARG A 159 -2.22 9.57 10.42
CA ARG A 159 -1.35 9.97 11.55
C ARG A 159 -2.19 10.50 12.71
N LEU A 160 -3.18 11.32 12.41
CA LEU A 160 -4.10 11.88 13.40
C LEU A 160 -4.93 10.76 14.06
N ILE A 161 -5.50 9.86 13.26
CA ILE A 161 -6.30 8.73 13.77
C ILE A 161 -5.45 7.83 14.67
N LEU A 162 -4.21 7.53 14.29
CA LEU A 162 -3.28 6.73 15.11
C LEU A 162 -2.86 7.43 16.41
N ALA A 163 -2.91 8.77 16.44
CA ALA A 163 -2.71 9.59 17.64
C ALA A 163 -3.99 9.76 18.49
N GLY A 164 -5.11 9.11 18.10
CA GLY A 164 -6.38 9.20 18.82
C GLY A 164 -7.24 10.42 18.44
N VAL A 165 -6.83 11.19 17.43
CA VAL A 165 -7.60 12.34 16.92
C VAL A 165 -8.48 11.89 15.77
N PRO A 166 -9.83 12.04 15.86
CA PRO A 166 -10.72 11.76 14.74
C PRO A 166 -10.35 12.61 13.52
N ALA A 167 -10.13 11.96 12.39
CA ALA A 167 -9.80 12.64 11.13
C ALA A 167 -10.45 11.92 9.95
N ILE A 168 -10.69 12.67 8.88
CA ILE A 168 -11.27 12.16 7.64
C ILE A 168 -10.71 12.97 6.46
N GLY A 169 -10.49 12.30 5.33
CA GLY A 169 -10.26 12.95 4.06
C GLY A 169 -11.59 13.40 3.46
N PHE A 170 -11.68 14.66 3.09
CA PHE A 170 -12.79 15.24 2.36
C PHE A 170 -12.25 16.40 1.52
N GLY A 171 -12.66 16.50 0.26
CA GLY A 171 -12.16 17.55 -0.62
C GLY A 171 -12.89 17.56 -1.95
N PRO A 172 -12.71 18.65 -2.73
CA PRO A 172 -13.21 18.76 -4.09
C PRO A 172 -12.30 17.98 -5.07
N GLY A 173 -12.79 17.82 -6.30
CA GLY A 173 -12.07 17.20 -7.41
C GLY A 173 -12.38 15.72 -7.58
N ASP A 174 -11.84 15.16 -8.66
CA ASP A 174 -12.02 13.76 -9.05
C ASP A 174 -10.84 12.93 -8.55
N GLU A 175 -11.12 11.93 -7.68
CA GLU A 175 -10.10 11.02 -7.14
C GLU A 175 -9.42 10.20 -8.26
N ASP A 176 -10.14 9.88 -9.35
CA ASP A 176 -9.59 9.11 -10.46
C ASP A 176 -8.61 9.95 -11.32
N ALA A 177 -8.69 11.29 -11.23
CA ALA A 177 -7.76 12.20 -11.89
C ALA A 177 -6.49 12.49 -11.06
N ALA A 178 -6.44 12.06 -9.81
CA ALA A 178 -5.30 12.30 -8.92
C ALA A 178 -3.98 11.77 -9.52
N HIS A 179 -2.96 12.65 -9.59
CA HIS A 179 -1.66 12.38 -10.20
C HIS A 179 -1.68 12.15 -11.73
N ALA A 180 -2.80 12.38 -12.40
CA ALA A 180 -2.90 12.32 -13.86
C ALA A 180 -2.40 13.62 -14.50
N ALA A 181 -2.01 13.54 -15.80
CA ALA A 181 -1.76 14.74 -16.58
C ALA A 181 -3.06 15.56 -16.71
N ASN A 182 -2.97 16.87 -16.51
CA ASN A 182 -4.11 17.80 -16.55
C ASN A 182 -5.15 17.58 -15.43
N GLU A 183 -4.71 17.13 -14.26
CA GLU A 183 -5.54 17.14 -13.05
C GLU A 183 -6.14 18.55 -12.84
N SER A 184 -7.43 18.63 -12.60
CA SER A 184 -8.18 19.88 -12.47
C SER A 184 -9.27 19.78 -11.42
N VAL A 185 -9.70 20.93 -10.90
CA VAL A 185 -10.80 21.05 -9.96
C VAL A 185 -11.68 22.23 -10.34
N ASP A 186 -12.98 22.11 -10.20
CA ASP A 186 -13.91 23.24 -10.41
C ASP A 186 -13.74 24.29 -9.30
N ILE A 187 -13.61 25.55 -9.69
CA ILE A 187 -13.51 26.68 -8.76
C ILE A 187 -14.73 26.75 -7.83
N LYS A 188 -15.93 26.45 -8.32
CA LYS A 188 -17.14 26.39 -7.52
C LYS A 188 -17.02 25.34 -6.40
N GLU A 189 -16.50 24.15 -6.71
CA GLU A 189 -16.27 23.10 -5.72
C GLU A 189 -15.28 23.54 -4.64
N LEU A 190 -14.24 24.33 -4.97
CA LEU A 190 -13.32 24.91 -4.00
C LEU A 190 -14.03 25.84 -3.00
N TYR A 191 -14.92 26.70 -3.49
CA TYR A 191 -15.73 27.58 -2.63
C TYR A 191 -16.69 26.77 -1.74
N GLU A 192 -17.37 25.80 -2.30
CA GLU A 192 -18.28 24.92 -1.54
C GLU A 192 -17.51 24.16 -0.47
N PHE A 193 -16.35 23.59 -0.80
CA PHE A 193 -15.47 22.90 0.14
C PHE A 193 -15.06 23.81 1.31
N ALA A 194 -14.63 25.04 1.04
CA ALA A 194 -14.24 25.97 2.09
C ALA A 194 -15.42 26.29 3.04
N ARG A 195 -16.61 26.50 2.49
CA ARG A 195 -17.83 26.74 3.28
C ARG A 195 -18.23 25.51 4.12
N VAL A 196 -18.12 24.30 3.56
CA VAL A 196 -18.35 23.05 4.30
C VAL A 196 -17.38 22.92 5.46
N CYS A 197 -16.09 23.22 5.26
CA CYS A 197 -15.10 23.18 6.33
C CYS A 197 -15.42 24.15 7.47
N VAL A 198 -15.76 25.41 7.13
CA VAL A 198 -16.14 26.44 8.12
C VAL A 198 -17.38 26.01 8.90
N LEU A 199 -18.42 25.57 8.22
CA LEU A 199 -19.67 25.14 8.89
C LEU A 199 -19.45 23.89 9.75
N THR A 200 -18.64 22.93 9.29
CA THR A 200 -18.27 21.74 10.06
C THR A 200 -17.53 22.12 11.34
N GLY A 201 -16.57 23.05 11.25
CA GLY A 201 -15.83 23.54 12.43
C GLY A 201 -16.74 24.23 13.42
N PHE A 202 -17.64 25.08 12.94
CA PHE A 202 -18.62 25.77 13.79
C PHE A 202 -19.54 24.79 14.54
N GLU A 203 -20.11 23.81 13.84
CA GLU A 203 -21.00 22.78 14.43
C GLU A 203 -20.28 21.84 15.41
N LEU A 204 -18.94 21.68 15.31
CA LEU A 204 -18.15 20.86 16.23
C LEU A 204 -17.76 21.61 17.49
N LEU A 205 -17.71 22.95 17.47
CA LEU A 205 -17.26 23.77 18.59
C LEU A 205 -18.40 24.28 19.47
N LEU A 206 -19.64 24.17 19.00
CA LEU A 206 -20.87 24.49 19.74
C LEU A 206 -21.47 23.24 20.39
#